data_14c5900c8c544f2097642accb7d2e1d9
#
_entry.id   14c5900c8c544f2097642accb7d2e1d9
#
_cell.length_a   1.000
_cell.length_b   1.000
_cell.length_c   1.000
_cell.angle_alpha   90.00
_cell.angle_beta   90.00
_cell.angle_gamma   90.00
#
_symmetry.space_group_name_H-M   'P 1'
#
loop_
_entity.id
_entity.type
_entity.pdbx_description
1 polymer ?
#
loop_
_entity_poly.entity_id
_entity_poly.type
_entity_poly.pdbx_seq_one_letter_code
_entity_poly.pdbx_strand_id
1 'polypeptide(L)'
;MDEDRRARLAEKRRLAQLRRARATASAAFRGVAPALRAAGVKCSKLVPARCREALGPLTGGPGEDERLLWAPIPNGTCARWTSAADRDALLREALARCAAPDAKVAVVWHPYEAGLALRAADLAAQASPILDAGHGGTIWIVAAQGGPWLIEAAFWDRELCWTPAMPLFAGVG
;
A
#
# COMPACT_ATOMS: atom_id res chain seq x y z
N MET A 1 23.17 -27.06 -20.42
CA MET A 1 24.11 -26.01 -19.95
C MET A 1 23.53 -24.59 -20.04
N ASP A 2 22.66 -24.28 -20.99
CA ASP A 2 22.08 -22.93 -21.16
C ASP A 2 20.94 -22.60 -20.18
N GLU A 3 20.15 -23.57 -19.78
CA GLU A 3 18.98 -23.41 -18.90
C GLU A 3 19.38 -23.05 -17.48
N ASP A 4 20.36 -23.72 -16.92
CA ASP A 4 20.95 -23.40 -15.61
C ASP A 4 21.54 -22.00 -15.55
N ARG A 5 22.15 -21.54 -16.64
CA ARG A 5 22.71 -20.19 -16.71
C ARG A 5 21.62 -19.14 -16.78
N ARG A 6 20.52 -19.39 -17.52
CA ARG A 6 19.35 -18.50 -17.58
C ARG A 6 18.66 -18.41 -16.23
N ALA A 7 18.45 -19.54 -15.55
CA ALA A 7 17.87 -19.58 -14.21
C ALA A 7 18.69 -18.78 -13.19
N ARG A 8 20.03 -18.95 -13.18
CA ARG A 8 20.93 -18.18 -12.30
C ARG A 8 20.92 -16.68 -12.60
N LEU A 9 20.79 -16.28 -13.87
CA LEU A 9 20.70 -14.87 -14.26
C LEU A 9 19.35 -14.26 -13.86
N ALA A 10 18.26 -14.99 -14.04
CA ALA A 10 16.93 -14.58 -13.61
C ALA A 10 16.89 -14.36 -12.09
N GLU A 11 17.43 -15.31 -11.32
CA GLU A 11 17.51 -15.20 -9.85
C GLU A 11 18.38 -14.02 -9.41
N LYS A 12 19.53 -13.79 -10.04
CA LYS A 12 20.35 -12.59 -9.75
C LYS A 12 19.60 -11.28 -10.03
N ARG A 13 18.84 -11.21 -11.13
CA ARG A 13 18.02 -10.04 -11.46
C ARG A 13 16.93 -9.84 -10.41
N ARG A 14 16.23 -10.91 -10.04
CA ARG A 14 15.20 -10.89 -8.98
C ARG A 14 15.74 -10.37 -7.66
N LEU A 15 16.89 -10.90 -7.21
CA LEU A 15 17.53 -10.46 -5.97
C LEU A 15 17.99 -9.00 -6.03
N ALA A 16 18.47 -8.53 -7.19
CA ALA A 16 18.86 -7.14 -7.37
C ALA A 16 17.64 -6.20 -7.32
N GLN A 17 16.52 -6.58 -7.92
CA GLN A 17 15.26 -5.86 -7.84
C GLN A 17 14.75 -5.77 -6.40
N LEU A 18 14.73 -6.90 -5.67
CA LEU A 18 14.34 -6.94 -4.26
C LEU A 18 15.20 -6.02 -3.38
N ARG A 19 16.53 -6.00 -3.61
CA ARG A 19 17.44 -5.10 -2.87
C ARG A 19 17.14 -3.63 -3.15
N ARG A 20 16.88 -3.26 -4.42
CA ARG A 20 16.49 -1.90 -4.81
C ARG A 20 15.17 -1.50 -4.14
N ALA A 21 14.17 -2.35 -4.23
CA ALA A 21 12.88 -2.16 -3.61
C ALA A 21 12.97 -1.91 -2.10
N ARG A 22 13.75 -2.75 -1.38
CA ARG A 22 14.03 -2.57 0.06
C ARG A 22 14.69 -1.24 0.38
N ALA A 23 15.64 -0.82 -0.45
CA ALA A 23 16.31 0.46 -0.29
C ALA A 23 15.34 1.63 -0.46
N THR A 24 14.49 1.61 -1.50
CA THR A 24 13.46 2.62 -1.78
C THR A 24 12.44 2.70 -0.64
N ALA A 25 11.90 1.57 -0.23
CA ALA A 25 10.91 1.51 0.85
C ALA A 25 11.50 1.96 2.21
N SER A 26 12.76 1.63 2.48
CA SER A 26 13.46 2.13 3.67
C SER A 26 13.76 3.64 3.58
N ALA A 27 13.99 4.18 2.39
CA ALA A 27 14.14 5.61 2.17
C ALA A 27 12.80 6.33 2.38
N ALA A 28 11.71 5.81 1.85
CA ALA A 28 10.36 6.34 2.06
C ALA A 28 10.02 6.46 3.56
N PHE A 29 10.24 5.38 4.34
CA PHE A 29 10.02 5.43 5.79
C PHE A 29 10.90 6.47 6.48
N ARG A 30 12.19 6.57 6.13
CA ARG A 30 13.09 7.58 6.71
C ARG A 30 12.67 9.01 6.38
N GLY A 31 12.10 9.23 5.19
CA GLY A 31 11.58 10.53 4.78
C GLY A 31 10.36 10.97 5.58
N VAL A 32 9.47 10.02 5.90
CA VAL A 32 8.20 10.28 6.60
C VAL A 32 8.36 10.32 8.12
N ALA A 33 9.19 9.46 8.69
CA ALA A 33 9.30 9.27 10.13
C ALA A 33 9.58 10.55 10.94
N PRO A 34 10.42 11.51 10.49
CA PRO A 34 10.62 12.76 11.20
C PRO A 34 9.36 13.62 11.27
N ALA A 35 8.61 13.75 10.17
CA ALA A 35 7.36 14.53 10.12
C ALA A 35 6.30 13.92 11.03
N LEU A 36 6.12 12.62 11.02
CA LEU A 36 5.18 11.92 11.89
C LEU A 36 5.57 12.09 13.37
N ARG A 37 6.85 12.00 13.68
CA ARG A 37 7.35 12.20 15.05
C ARG A 37 7.13 13.63 15.54
N ALA A 38 7.40 14.62 14.69
CA ALA A 38 7.15 16.02 15.00
C ALA A 38 5.65 16.31 15.23
N ALA A 39 4.77 15.60 14.53
CA ALA A 39 3.33 15.66 14.72
C ALA A 39 2.82 14.81 15.91
N GLY A 40 3.70 14.19 16.69
CA GLY A 40 3.33 13.35 17.83
C GLY A 40 2.66 12.02 17.45
N VAL A 41 2.75 11.62 16.18
CA VAL A 41 2.12 10.40 15.66
C VAL A 41 2.91 9.17 16.09
N LYS A 42 2.23 8.23 16.72
CA LYS A 42 2.79 6.91 17.04
C LYS A 42 2.65 5.98 15.83
N CYS A 43 3.75 5.68 15.19
CA CYS A 43 3.80 4.72 14.09
C CYS A 43 4.88 3.66 14.31
N SER A 44 4.72 2.50 13.72
CA SER A 44 5.72 1.43 13.69
C SER A 44 6.04 1.05 12.26
N LYS A 45 7.34 0.83 11.98
CA LYS A 45 7.78 0.29 10.68
C LYS A 45 7.30 -1.15 10.55
N LEU A 46 6.70 -1.46 9.39
CA LEU A 46 6.37 -2.83 9.02
C LEU A 46 7.52 -3.45 8.24
N VAL A 47 7.92 -4.63 8.65
CA VAL A 47 8.87 -5.46 7.90
C VAL A 47 8.15 -6.19 6.75
N PRO A 48 8.87 -6.66 5.71
CA PRO A 48 8.25 -7.29 4.54
C PRO A 48 7.26 -8.41 4.86
N ALA A 49 7.58 -9.26 5.83
CA ALA A 49 6.68 -10.33 6.27
C ALA A 49 5.34 -9.80 6.79
N ARG A 50 5.36 -8.72 7.57
CA ARG A 50 4.15 -8.08 8.09
C ARG A 50 3.37 -7.32 7.02
N CYS A 51 4.04 -6.75 6.04
CA CYS A 51 3.37 -6.16 4.88
C CYS A 51 2.60 -7.23 4.11
N ARG A 52 3.22 -8.38 3.83
CA ARG A 52 2.56 -9.51 3.16
C ARG A 52 1.42 -10.08 3.98
N GLU A 53 1.57 -10.20 5.29
CA GLU A 53 0.51 -10.67 6.19
C GLU A 53 -0.70 -9.73 6.17
N ALA A 54 -0.48 -8.42 6.23
CA ALA A 54 -1.54 -7.43 6.17
C ALA A 54 -2.28 -7.45 4.82
N LEU A 55 -1.56 -7.73 3.73
CA LEU A 55 -2.12 -7.83 2.38
C LEU A 55 -2.67 -9.24 2.07
N GLY A 56 -2.46 -10.22 2.93
CA GLY A 56 -2.66 -11.65 2.71
C GLY A 56 -3.83 -12.07 1.83
N PRO A 57 -5.08 -11.61 2.07
CA PRO A 57 -6.21 -11.96 1.22
C PRO A 57 -6.17 -11.35 -0.19
N LEU A 58 -5.35 -10.32 -0.37
CA LEU A 58 -5.24 -9.57 -1.62
C LEU A 58 -4.15 -10.13 -2.54
N THR A 59 -3.31 -11.02 -2.01
CA THR A 59 -2.14 -11.58 -2.70
C THR A 59 -2.47 -12.73 -3.65
N GLY A 60 -3.73 -12.90 -4.06
CA GLY A 60 -4.06 -13.67 -5.28
C GLY A 60 -3.32 -13.18 -6.54
N GLY A 61 -2.34 -12.33 -6.30
CA GLY A 61 -1.41 -11.68 -7.20
C GLY A 61 -2.05 -10.46 -7.88
N PRO A 62 -1.56 -9.24 -7.63
CA PRO A 62 -1.65 -8.26 -8.67
C PRO A 62 -0.90 -8.88 -9.85
N GLY A 63 -1.51 -8.84 -11.03
CA GLY A 63 -0.84 -9.15 -12.27
C GLY A 63 0.44 -8.30 -12.40
N GLU A 64 1.22 -8.51 -13.43
CA GLU A 64 2.46 -7.77 -13.69
C GLU A 64 2.30 -6.23 -13.63
N ASP A 65 1.05 -5.73 -13.65
CA ASP A 65 0.67 -4.31 -13.71
C ASP A 65 0.52 -3.61 -12.34
N GLU A 66 0.84 -4.27 -11.23
CA GLU A 66 0.96 -3.61 -9.91
C GLU A 66 -0.33 -2.95 -9.38
N ARG A 67 -1.48 -3.17 -10.02
CA ARG A 67 -2.79 -2.63 -9.65
C ARG A 67 -3.83 -3.72 -9.55
N LEU A 68 -4.81 -3.49 -8.67
CA LEU A 68 -5.99 -4.33 -8.62
C LEU A 68 -6.95 -3.98 -9.75
N LEU A 69 -7.64 -5.01 -10.29
CA LEU A 69 -8.75 -4.79 -11.19
C LEU A 69 -9.99 -4.41 -10.38
N TRP A 70 -10.26 -3.11 -10.30
CA TRP A 70 -11.35 -2.58 -9.47
C TRP A 70 -12.75 -2.78 -10.06
N ALA A 71 -12.86 -2.90 -11.38
CA ALA A 71 -14.16 -3.03 -12.06
C ALA A 71 -15.04 -4.21 -11.54
N PRO A 72 -14.50 -5.40 -11.21
CA PRO A 72 -15.29 -6.48 -10.66
C PRO A 72 -15.48 -6.45 -9.14
N ILE A 73 -14.89 -5.46 -8.42
CA ILE A 73 -14.97 -5.41 -6.96
C ILE A 73 -16.32 -4.83 -6.52
N PRO A 74 -17.17 -5.60 -5.83
CA PRO A 74 -18.43 -5.10 -5.32
C PRO A 74 -18.23 -3.94 -4.36
N ASN A 75 -19.06 -2.89 -4.49
CA ASN A 75 -18.98 -1.67 -3.68
C ASN A 75 -17.62 -0.94 -3.78
N GLY A 76 -16.81 -1.27 -4.78
CA GLY A 76 -15.60 -0.53 -5.10
C GLY A 76 -15.95 0.86 -5.64
N THR A 77 -15.23 1.86 -5.15
CA THR A 77 -15.36 3.25 -5.60
C THR A 77 -13.98 3.70 -6.04
N CYS A 78 -13.88 4.33 -7.21
CA CYS A 78 -12.66 4.96 -7.69
C CYS A 78 -12.90 6.43 -8.00
N ALA A 79 -11.99 7.28 -7.60
CA ALA A 79 -12.03 8.72 -7.88
C ALA A 79 -10.65 9.23 -8.28
N ARG A 80 -10.59 10.14 -9.24
CA ARG A 80 -9.36 10.78 -9.67
C ARG A 80 -9.14 12.07 -8.92
N TRP A 81 -7.87 12.36 -8.61
CA TRP A 81 -7.48 13.63 -8.02
C TRP A 81 -6.79 14.53 -9.04
N THR A 82 -6.98 15.84 -8.88
CA THR A 82 -6.36 16.89 -9.71
C THR A 82 -5.23 17.61 -8.98
N SER A 83 -5.26 17.58 -7.65
CA SER A 83 -4.28 18.21 -6.77
C SER A 83 -3.94 17.32 -5.57
N ALA A 84 -2.86 17.65 -4.86
CA ALA A 84 -2.52 16.98 -3.61
C ALA A 84 -3.61 17.14 -2.56
N ALA A 85 -4.25 18.31 -2.51
CA ALA A 85 -5.36 18.56 -1.58
C ALA A 85 -6.59 17.69 -1.88
N ASP A 86 -6.91 17.47 -3.17
CA ASP A 86 -7.99 16.56 -3.58
C ASP A 86 -7.66 15.12 -3.19
N ARG A 87 -6.43 14.69 -3.46
CA ARG A 87 -5.94 13.34 -3.09
C ARG A 87 -6.09 13.10 -1.59
N ASP A 88 -5.66 14.05 -0.78
CA ASP A 88 -5.73 13.95 0.68
C ASP A 88 -7.19 13.99 1.18
N ALA A 89 -8.06 14.70 0.50
CA ALA A 89 -9.51 14.71 0.78
C ALA A 89 -10.13 13.35 0.45
N LEU A 90 -9.82 12.78 -0.71
CA LEU A 90 -10.28 11.44 -1.10
C LEU A 90 -9.79 10.37 -0.13
N LEU A 91 -8.54 10.44 0.33
CA LEU A 91 -8.04 9.50 1.34
C LEU A 91 -8.82 9.61 2.65
N ARG A 92 -9.11 10.82 3.12
CA ARG A 92 -9.93 11.01 4.33
C ARG A 92 -11.34 10.45 4.17
N GLU A 93 -11.96 10.66 3.02
CA GLU A 93 -13.26 10.06 2.70
C GLU A 93 -13.21 8.53 2.70
N ALA A 94 -12.25 7.95 2.01
CA ALA A 94 -12.05 6.51 1.94
C ALA A 94 -11.83 5.89 3.33
N LEU A 95 -10.97 6.50 4.15
CA LEU A 95 -10.73 6.06 5.53
C LEU A 95 -12.00 6.13 6.38
N ALA A 96 -12.78 7.20 6.28
CA ALA A 96 -14.02 7.34 7.05
C ALA A 96 -15.06 6.27 6.68
N ARG A 97 -15.01 5.72 5.46
CA ARG A 97 -15.89 4.64 5.01
C ARG A 97 -15.36 3.24 5.36
N CYS A 98 -14.04 3.09 5.47
CA CYS A 98 -13.40 1.79 5.61
C CYS A 98 -12.97 1.47 7.05
N ALA A 99 -12.63 2.45 7.86
CA ALA A 99 -12.00 2.23 9.14
C ALA A 99 -12.53 3.16 10.24
N ALA A 100 -12.64 2.64 11.45
CA ALA A 100 -12.86 3.50 12.64
C ALA A 100 -11.61 4.37 12.89
N PRO A 101 -11.76 5.60 13.44
CA PRO A 101 -10.64 6.52 13.63
C PRO A 101 -9.47 5.97 14.46
N ASP A 102 -9.76 5.14 15.44
CA ASP A 102 -8.79 4.47 16.34
C ASP A 102 -8.26 3.15 15.76
N ALA A 103 -8.83 2.66 14.67
CA ALA A 103 -8.39 1.43 14.04
C ALA A 103 -6.92 1.52 13.60
N LYS A 104 -6.18 0.43 13.82
CA LYS A 104 -4.81 0.31 13.35
C LYS A 104 -4.78 -0.09 11.89
N VAL A 105 -4.17 0.73 11.07
CA VAL A 105 -4.03 0.53 9.62
C VAL A 105 -2.59 0.27 9.24
N ALA A 106 -2.40 -0.51 8.20
CA ALA A 106 -1.11 -0.74 7.54
C ALA A 106 -1.08 0.03 6.21
N VAL A 107 -0.10 0.90 6.06
CA VAL A 107 0.22 1.56 4.79
C VAL A 107 1.40 0.80 4.18
N VAL A 108 1.22 0.27 3.00
CA VAL A 108 2.23 -0.55 2.32
C VAL A 108 2.60 0.11 0.99
N TRP A 109 3.88 0.45 0.83
CA TRP A 109 4.42 0.98 -0.42
C TRP A 109 4.84 -0.17 -1.34
N HIS A 110 4.44 -0.06 -2.58
CA HIS A 110 4.90 -1.00 -3.61
C HIS A 110 6.44 -0.92 -3.78
N PRO A 111 7.12 -2.03 -3.94
CA PRO A 111 6.68 -3.42 -4.10
C PRO A 111 6.61 -4.23 -2.79
N TYR A 112 5.84 -3.85 -1.81
CA TYR A 112 5.49 -4.58 -0.57
C TYR A 112 6.65 -4.92 0.38
N GLU A 113 7.75 -4.20 0.25
CA GLU A 113 8.95 -4.50 1.01
C GLU A 113 9.06 -3.67 2.30
N ALA A 114 8.28 -2.60 2.39
CA ALA A 114 8.16 -1.83 3.63
C ALA A 114 6.82 -1.11 3.72
N GLY A 115 6.44 -0.84 4.94
CA GLY A 115 5.24 -0.10 5.24
C GLY A 115 5.33 0.52 6.63
N LEU A 116 4.27 1.13 7.04
CA LEU A 116 4.10 1.61 8.41
C LEU A 116 2.70 1.28 8.92
N ALA A 117 2.62 1.09 10.25
CA ALA A 117 1.34 0.93 10.92
C ALA A 117 1.12 2.10 11.87
N LEU A 118 -0.09 2.69 11.80
CA LEU A 118 -0.53 3.81 12.63
C LEU A 118 -2.04 3.77 12.79
N ARG A 119 -2.63 4.72 13.52
CA ARG A 119 -4.09 4.85 13.59
C ARG A 119 -4.65 5.49 12.32
N ALA A 120 -5.87 5.13 11.93
CA ALA A 120 -6.56 5.71 10.78
C ALA A 120 -6.70 7.23 10.90
N ALA A 121 -7.02 7.75 12.09
CA ALA A 121 -7.08 9.19 12.35
C ALA A 121 -5.74 9.89 12.12
N ASP A 122 -4.63 9.27 12.54
CA ASP A 122 -3.29 9.83 12.33
C ASP A 122 -2.91 9.81 10.84
N LEU A 123 -3.28 8.74 10.10
CA LEU A 123 -3.11 8.70 8.66
C LEU A 123 -3.92 9.79 7.95
N ALA A 124 -5.17 9.98 8.33
CA ALA A 124 -6.02 11.03 7.77
C ALA A 124 -5.46 12.45 8.01
N ALA A 125 -4.87 12.68 9.20
CA ALA A 125 -4.26 13.96 9.55
C ALA A 125 -2.91 14.19 8.85
N GLN A 126 -2.17 13.13 8.56
CA GLN A 126 -0.83 13.17 7.96
C GLN A 126 -0.79 12.56 6.55
N ALA A 127 -1.88 12.71 5.79
CA ALA A 127 -2.04 12.11 4.47
C ALA A 127 -0.91 12.50 3.51
N SER A 128 -0.66 13.80 3.34
CA SER A 128 0.35 14.32 2.40
C SER A 128 1.73 13.69 2.57
N PRO A 129 2.41 13.83 3.72
CA PRO A 129 3.76 13.31 3.84
C PRO A 129 3.84 11.78 3.67
N ILE A 130 2.77 11.05 4.01
CA ILE A 130 2.72 9.59 3.88
C ILE A 130 2.52 9.18 2.41
N LEU A 131 1.62 9.84 1.71
CA LEU A 131 1.35 9.56 0.30
C LEU A 131 2.50 10.02 -0.60
N ASP A 132 3.10 11.17 -0.31
CA ASP A 132 4.24 11.70 -1.08
C ASP A 132 5.48 10.80 -0.98
N ALA A 133 5.62 10.04 0.11
CA ALA A 133 6.68 9.05 0.27
C ALA A 133 6.56 7.86 -0.68
N GLY A 134 5.41 7.66 -1.31
CA GLY A 134 5.19 6.61 -2.32
C GLY A 134 5.94 6.80 -3.64
N HIS A 135 6.59 7.96 -3.84
CA HIS A 135 7.44 8.26 -5.00
C HIS A 135 6.82 7.90 -6.37
N GLY A 136 5.52 8.09 -6.51
CA GLY A 136 4.82 7.86 -7.77
C GLY A 136 4.45 6.39 -8.06
N GLY A 137 4.65 5.47 -7.12
CA GLY A 137 4.19 4.09 -7.22
C GLY A 137 2.76 3.89 -6.73
N THR A 138 2.42 2.67 -6.36
CA THR A 138 1.14 2.32 -5.73
C THR A 138 1.31 2.23 -4.22
N ILE A 139 0.34 2.75 -3.48
CA ILE A 139 0.24 2.61 -2.03
C ILE A 139 -1.03 1.84 -1.71
N TRP A 140 -0.91 0.83 -0.88
CA TRP A 140 -2.05 0.10 -0.36
C TRP A 140 -2.23 0.37 1.13
N ILE A 141 -3.48 0.54 1.54
CA ILE A 141 -3.85 0.79 2.92
C ILE A 141 -4.91 -0.23 3.29
N VAL A 142 -4.65 -0.99 4.35
CA VAL A 142 -5.50 -2.09 4.82
C VAL A 142 -5.55 -2.09 6.35
N ALA A 143 -6.45 -2.87 6.93
CA ALA A 143 -6.40 -3.12 8.38
C ALA A 143 -5.08 -3.80 8.75
N ALA A 144 -4.39 -3.35 9.79
CA ALA A 144 -3.07 -3.86 10.16
C ALA A 144 -3.08 -5.34 10.60
N GLN A 145 -4.22 -5.87 11.00
CA GLN A 145 -4.41 -7.26 11.42
C GLN A 145 -5.17 -8.10 10.36
N GLY A 146 -5.23 -7.59 9.12
CA GLY A 146 -6.10 -8.11 8.09
C GLY A 146 -7.55 -7.63 8.27
N GLY A 147 -8.25 -7.45 7.17
CA GLY A 147 -9.64 -7.01 7.19
C GLY A 147 -10.25 -7.02 5.79
N PRO A 148 -11.57 -6.90 5.70
CA PRO A 148 -12.26 -7.03 4.42
C PRO A 148 -12.19 -5.77 3.55
N TRP A 149 -11.48 -4.73 3.96
CA TRP A 149 -11.43 -3.48 3.24
C TRP A 149 -10.03 -3.14 2.72
N LEU A 150 -9.99 -2.37 1.68
CA LEU A 150 -8.77 -1.90 1.02
C LEU A 150 -8.95 -0.49 0.49
N ILE A 151 -7.88 0.28 0.55
CA ILE A 151 -7.71 1.53 -0.18
C ILE A 151 -6.43 1.41 -1.02
N GLU A 152 -6.50 1.74 -2.30
CA GLU A 152 -5.37 1.78 -3.24
C GLU A 152 -5.21 3.21 -3.77
N ALA A 153 -4.02 3.77 -3.63
CA ALA A 153 -3.65 5.03 -4.27
C ALA A 153 -2.64 4.76 -5.39
N ALA A 154 -3.06 4.92 -6.63
CA ALA A 154 -2.26 4.71 -7.83
C ALA A 154 -1.80 6.06 -8.38
N PHE A 155 -0.52 6.41 -8.20
CA PHE A 155 0.00 7.73 -8.51
C PHE A 155 0.13 8.02 -10.01
N TRP A 156 0.43 7.01 -10.80
CA TRP A 156 0.52 7.13 -12.26
C TRP A 156 -0.80 7.54 -12.90
N ASP A 157 -1.91 7.00 -12.39
CA ASP A 157 -3.25 7.27 -12.89
C ASP A 157 -3.93 8.43 -12.17
N ARG A 158 -3.33 8.93 -11.09
CA ARG A 158 -3.92 9.89 -10.16
C ARG A 158 -5.30 9.43 -9.69
N GLU A 159 -5.38 8.17 -9.29
CA GLU A 159 -6.64 7.54 -8.90
C GLU A 159 -6.52 6.90 -7.52
N LEU A 160 -7.54 7.13 -6.69
CA LEU A 160 -7.70 6.49 -5.39
C LEU A 160 -8.97 5.65 -5.45
N CYS A 161 -8.80 4.36 -5.19
CA CYS A 161 -9.88 3.40 -5.17
C CYS A 161 -10.00 2.80 -3.77
N TRP A 162 -11.24 2.52 -3.34
CA TRP A 162 -11.48 1.86 -2.05
C TRP A 162 -12.71 0.97 -2.09
N THR A 163 -12.74 -0.01 -1.18
CA THR A 163 -13.92 -0.81 -0.88
C THR A 163 -13.99 -1.08 0.61
N PRO A 164 -15.14 -0.89 1.25
CA PRO A 164 -15.33 -1.23 2.67
C PRO A 164 -15.46 -2.74 2.91
N ALA A 165 -15.68 -3.52 1.85
CA ALA A 165 -15.84 -4.96 1.94
C ALA A 165 -15.25 -5.63 0.70
N MET A 166 -14.00 -6.07 0.80
CA MET A 166 -13.40 -6.94 -0.21
C MET A 166 -14.12 -8.29 -0.21
N PRO A 167 -14.56 -8.79 -1.36
CA PRO A 167 -14.95 -10.18 -1.46
C PRO A 167 -13.72 -11.01 -1.06
N LEU A 168 -13.91 -11.96 -0.15
CA LEU A 168 -12.92 -13.01 0.06
C LEU A 168 -12.74 -13.68 -1.31
N PHE A 169 -11.60 -13.51 -1.92
CA PHE A 169 -11.25 -14.32 -3.07
C PHE A 169 -11.13 -15.76 -2.56
N ALA A 170 -12.25 -16.48 -2.62
CA ALA A 170 -12.24 -17.94 -2.48
C ALA A 170 -11.27 -18.41 -3.56
N GLY A 171 -10.15 -18.99 -3.14
CA GLY A 171 -9.11 -19.41 -4.05
C GLY A 171 -9.72 -20.16 -5.22
N VAL A 172 -9.39 -19.70 -6.42
CA VAL A 172 -9.60 -20.49 -7.63
C VAL A 172 -8.61 -21.65 -7.47
N GLY A 173 -9.16 -22.79 -6.98
CA GLY A 173 -8.43 -24.05 -6.92
C GLY A 173 -8.19 -24.61 -8.31
#